data_bbd10344a1b32f12912d4fcf26160ee6
#
_entry.id   bbd10344a1b32f12912d4fcf26160ee6
#
_cell.length_a   1.000
_cell.length_b   1.000
_cell.length_c   1.000
_cell.angle_alpha   90.00
_cell.angle_beta   90.00
_cell.angle_gamma   90.00
#
_symmetry.space_group_name_H-M   'P 1'
#
loop_
_entity.id
_entity.type
_entity.pdbx_description
1 polymer ?
#
loop_
_entity_poly.entity_id
_entity_poly.type
_entity_poly.pdbx_seq_one_letter_code
_entity_poly.pdbx_strand_id
1 'polypeptide(L)'
;LVAQTLGLSFFRAVFFWVFNDWRPRWIFRMASLREFFGYSSNLVVSGIINNVFNKIYPIIIGKFYGMTQTGYYTQADKYQDIASSLISNIFRSVAFPVFSKVQDDLQRLKRICRKNVRAIAFFIFPIMLLMVVVSYPLISIMLKEQWVPSVPYFRLLCFSGICSPFIILFFDLFNSLGY
;
A
#
# COMPACT_ATOMS: atom_id res chain seq x y z
N LEU A 1 2.62 9.66 21.88
CA LEU A 1 2.97 9.23 20.52
C LEU A 1 4.34 9.76 20.09
N VAL A 2 4.58 11.09 20.08
CA VAL A 2 5.87 11.68 19.65
C VAL A 2 7.04 11.19 20.50
N ALA A 3 6.91 11.17 21.82
CA ALA A 3 7.96 10.68 22.73
C ALA A 3 8.26 9.18 22.51
N GLN A 4 7.25 8.39 22.22
CA GLN A 4 7.39 6.96 21.93
C GLN A 4 8.13 6.72 20.61
N THR A 5 7.80 7.46 19.56
CA THR A 5 8.50 7.36 18.25
C THR A 5 9.95 7.81 18.35
N LEU A 6 10.22 8.90 19.07
CA LEU A 6 11.57 9.37 19.32
C LEU A 6 12.39 8.36 20.13
N GLY A 7 11.80 7.78 21.19
CA GLY A 7 12.45 6.76 22.00
C GLY A 7 12.81 5.52 21.19
N LEU A 8 11.87 4.98 20.39
CA LEU A 8 12.12 3.83 19.52
C LEU A 8 13.19 4.11 18.46
N SER A 9 13.19 5.30 17.88
CA SER A 9 14.21 5.69 16.89
C SER A 9 15.59 5.84 17.52
N PHE A 10 15.66 6.40 18.72
CA PHE A 10 16.91 6.52 19.48
C PHE A 10 17.48 5.14 19.85
N PHE A 11 16.65 4.25 20.41
CA PHE A 11 17.08 2.88 20.74
C PHE A 11 17.53 2.11 19.49
N ARG A 12 16.82 2.22 18.37
CA ARG A 12 17.25 1.62 17.10
C ARG A 12 18.60 2.15 16.65
N ALA A 13 18.82 3.46 16.69
CA ALA A 13 20.09 4.06 16.32
C ALA A 13 21.22 3.57 17.21
N VAL A 14 21.03 3.53 18.53
CA VAL A 14 22.03 3.04 19.48
C VAL A 14 22.35 1.55 19.22
N PHE A 15 21.32 0.70 19.04
CA PHE A 15 21.52 -0.71 18.72
C PHE A 15 22.30 -0.90 17.41
N PHE A 16 21.99 -0.15 16.38
CA PHE A 16 22.75 -0.20 15.12
C PHE A 16 24.20 0.22 15.30
N TRP A 17 24.47 1.23 16.12
CA TRP A 17 25.82 1.69 16.40
C TRP A 17 26.67 0.71 17.24
N VAL A 18 26.03 -0.04 18.14
CA VAL A 18 26.70 -0.97 19.04
C VAL A 18 26.92 -2.34 18.39
N PHE A 19 25.92 -2.85 17.64
CA PHE A 19 25.94 -4.21 17.10
C PHE A 19 26.35 -4.32 15.63
N ASN A 20 26.59 -3.20 14.93
CA ASN A 20 27.00 -3.22 13.53
C ASN A 20 28.45 -2.76 13.40
N ASP A 21 29.29 -3.57 12.76
CA ASP A 21 30.70 -3.24 12.46
C ASP A 21 30.82 -2.17 11.37
N TRP A 22 29.73 -1.90 10.65
CA TRP A 22 29.71 -0.88 9.60
C TRP A 22 29.68 0.52 10.22
N ARG A 23 30.67 1.35 9.88
CA ARG A 23 30.76 2.75 10.28
C ARG A 23 30.57 3.67 9.08
N PRO A 24 29.69 4.67 9.15
CA PRO A 24 29.52 5.64 8.06
C PRO A 24 30.83 6.42 7.86
N ARG A 25 31.33 6.40 6.63
CA ARG A 25 32.49 7.18 6.22
C ARG A 25 32.02 8.36 5.37
N TRP A 26 32.53 9.53 5.61
CA TRP A 26 32.28 10.73 4.82
C TRP A 26 33.02 10.61 3.47
N ILE A 27 32.50 9.76 2.58
CA ILE A 27 33.07 9.58 1.24
C ILE A 27 32.03 10.13 0.26
N PHE A 28 32.32 11.28 -0.32
CA PHE A 28 31.48 11.89 -1.36
C PHE A 28 32.05 11.54 -2.73
N ARG A 29 31.35 10.68 -3.48
CA ARG A 29 31.71 10.32 -4.86
C ARG A 29 30.61 10.81 -5.81
N MET A 30 30.96 11.77 -6.68
CA MET A 30 30.04 12.35 -7.66
C MET A 30 29.51 11.30 -8.67
N ALA A 31 30.34 10.29 -8.99
CA ALA A 31 29.93 9.18 -9.85
C ALA A 31 28.77 8.36 -9.27
N SER A 32 28.88 8.00 -7.98
CA SER A 32 27.80 7.28 -7.28
C SER A 32 26.53 8.12 -7.16
N LEU A 33 26.67 9.43 -6.96
CA LEU A 33 25.53 10.35 -6.91
C LEU A 33 24.78 10.40 -8.26
N ARG A 34 25.51 10.42 -9.37
CA ARG A 34 24.93 10.43 -10.71
C ARG A 34 24.18 9.12 -11.04
N GLU A 35 24.72 8.00 -10.61
CA GLU A 35 24.09 6.68 -10.79
C GLU A 35 22.81 6.57 -9.96
N PHE A 36 22.85 6.99 -8.69
CA PHE A 36 21.66 7.06 -7.83
C PHE A 36 20.62 8.06 -8.34
N PHE A 37 21.04 9.20 -8.89
CA PHE A 37 20.12 10.21 -9.40
C PHE A 37 19.29 9.69 -10.59
N GLY A 38 19.86 8.92 -11.50
CA GLY A 38 19.15 8.32 -12.63
C GLY A 38 18.05 7.35 -12.18
N TYR A 39 18.34 6.47 -11.22
CA TYR A 39 17.36 5.53 -10.68
C TYR A 39 16.34 6.23 -9.77
N SER A 40 16.80 7.08 -8.88
CA SER A 40 15.94 7.78 -7.91
C SER A 40 15.00 8.76 -8.56
N SER A 41 15.38 9.44 -9.64
CA SER A 41 14.50 10.40 -10.34
C SER A 41 13.26 9.71 -10.89
N ASN A 42 13.40 8.53 -11.49
CA ASN A 42 12.25 7.76 -11.99
C ASN A 42 11.32 7.33 -10.85
N LEU A 43 11.87 6.91 -9.71
CA LEU A 43 11.07 6.57 -8.52
C LEU A 43 10.35 7.77 -7.96
N VAL A 44 11.01 8.93 -7.87
CA VAL A 44 10.39 10.18 -7.39
C VAL A 44 9.27 10.62 -8.32
N VAL A 45 9.50 10.63 -9.63
CA VAL A 45 8.46 10.99 -10.62
C VAL A 45 7.27 10.04 -10.52
N SER A 46 7.51 8.74 -10.50
CA SER A 46 6.45 7.73 -10.33
C SER A 46 5.70 7.91 -9.01
N GLY A 47 6.41 8.20 -7.93
CA GLY A 47 5.82 8.48 -6.61
C GLY A 47 4.95 9.75 -6.60
N ILE A 48 5.40 10.83 -7.25
CA ILE A 48 4.62 12.07 -7.38
C ILE A 48 3.36 11.80 -8.20
N ILE A 49 3.48 11.16 -9.35
CA ILE A 49 2.36 10.81 -10.21
C ILE A 49 1.33 9.99 -9.42
N ASN A 50 1.77 8.92 -8.75
CA ASN A 50 0.90 8.07 -7.97
C ASN A 50 0.20 8.85 -6.82
N ASN A 51 0.93 9.70 -6.11
CA ASN A 51 0.33 10.54 -5.06
C ASN A 51 -0.70 11.53 -5.62
N VAL A 52 -0.44 12.15 -6.77
CA VAL A 52 -1.39 13.05 -7.43
C VAL A 52 -2.66 12.29 -7.82
N PHE A 53 -2.51 11.12 -8.45
CA PHE A 53 -3.66 10.29 -8.83
C PHE A 53 -4.48 9.84 -7.61
N ASN A 54 -3.85 9.43 -6.53
CA ASN A 54 -4.54 9.02 -5.29
C ASN A 54 -5.25 10.20 -4.60
N LYS A 55 -4.79 11.44 -4.77
CA LYS A 55 -5.40 12.63 -4.16
C LYS A 55 -6.39 13.35 -5.06
N ILE A 56 -6.46 13.00 -6.34
CA ILE A 56 -7.32 13.70 -7.30
C ILE A 56 -8.81 13.55 -6.95
N TYR A 57 -9.23 12.37 -6.49
CA TYR A 57 -10.63 12.12 -6.11
C TYR A 57 -11.08 12.98 -4.93
N PRO A 58 -10.38 13.03 -3.78
CA PRO A 58 -10.72 13.94 -2.70
C PRO A 58 -10.76 15.42 -3.12
N ILE A 59 -9.85 15.85 -4.01
CA ILE A 59 -9.81 17.23 -4.51
C ILE A 59 -11.04 17.54 -5.37
N ILE A 60 -11.41 16.64 -6.28
CA ILE A 60 -12.59 16.79 -7.14
C ILE A 60 -13.86 16.81 -6.29
N ILE A 61 -14.00 15.87 -5.35
CA ILE A 61 -15.16 15.81 -4.46
C ILE A 61 -15.25 17.09 -3.63
N GLY A 62 -14.12 17.58 -3.09
CA GLY A 62 -14.06 18.81 -2.31
C GLY A 62 -14.49 20.04 -3.09
N LYS A 63 -14.10 20.12 -4.37
CA LYS A 63 -14.44 21.23 -5.24
C LYS A 63 -15.92 21.26 -5.65
N PHE A 64 -16.51 20.10 -5.94
CA PHE A 64 -17.87 20.01 -6.49
C PHE A 64 -18.94 19.71 -5.44
N TYR A 65 -18.62 19.00 -4.38
CA TYR A 65 -19.59 18.51 -3.37
C TYR A 65 -19.32 19.06 -1.96
N GLY A 66 -18.22 19.80 -1.78
CA GLY A 66 -17.87 20.43 -0.52
C GLY A 66 -17.09 19.54 0.44
N MET A 67 -16.57 20.18 1.50
CA MET A 67 -15.63 19.57 2.47
C MET A 67 -16.25 18.42 3.28
N THR A 68 -17.55 18.50 3.59
CA THR A 68 -18.25 17.45 4.36
C THR A 68 -18.31 16.14 3.59
N GLN A 69 -18.61 16.19 2.28
CA GLN A 69 -18.65 14.98 1.44
C GLN A 69 -17.24 14.40 1.24
N THR A 70 -16.24 15.26 1.12
CA THR A 70 -14.83 14.84 1.08
C THR A 70 -14.43 14.14 2.37
N GLY A 71 -14.93 14.60 3.51
CA GLY A 71 -14.73 13.94 4.80
C GLY A 71 -15.30 12.52 4.82
N TYR A 72 -16.54 12.35 4.38
CA TYR A 72 -17.19 11.03 4.30
C TYR A 72 -16.45 10.08 3.35
N TYR A 73 -16.08 10.56 2.18
CA TYR A 73 -15.30 9.78 1.20
C TYR A 73 -13.94 9.34 1.77
N THR A 74 -13.17 10.29 2.34
CA THR A 74 -11.81 10.00 2.85
C THR A 74 -11.81 9.04 4.03
N GLN A 75 -12.81 9.10 4.89
CA GLN A 75 -12.96 8.12 5.96
C GLN A 75 -13.33 6.74 5.42
N ALA A 76 -14.27 6.68 4.50
CA ALA A 76 -14.64 5.43 3.83
C ALA A 76 -13.45 4.78 3.12
N ASP A 77 -12.69 5.56 2.37
CA ASP A 77 -11.48 5.14 1.66
C ASP A 77 -10.42 4.58 2.62
N LYS A 78 -10.16 5.28 3.72
CA LYS A 78 -9.20 4.86 4.74
C LYS A 78 -9.52 3.49 5.34
N TYR A 79 -10.78 3.24 5.69
CA TYR A 79 -11.16 1.95 6.29
C TYR A 79 -11.18 0.81 5.29
N GLN A 80 -11.58 1.07 4.05
CA GLN A 80 -11.49 0.11 2.97
C GLN A 80 -10.03 -0.22 2.65
N ASP A 81 -9.15 0.80 2.60
CA ASP A 81 -7.73 0.61 2.32
C ASP A 81 -7.02 -0.21 3.39
N ILE A 82 -7.37 -0.06 4.67
CA ILE A 82 -6.84 -0.91 5.75
C ILE A 82 -7.09 -2.39 5.44
N ALA A 83 -8.30 -2.75 5.04
CA ALA A 83 -8.65 -4.14 4.75
C ALA A 83 -7.92 -4.68 3.51
N SER A 84 -7.86 -3.90 2.42
CA SER A 84 -7.17 -4.33 1.18
C SER A 84 -5.65 -4.35 1.34
N SER A 85 -5.07 -3.38 2.04
CA SER A 85 -3.63 -3.29 2.26
C SER A 85 -3.10 -4.41 3.17
N LEU A 86 -3.86 -4.83 4.18
CA LEU A 86 -3.49 -5.99 5.01
C LEU A 86 -3.32 -7.25 4.17
N ILE A 87 -4.29 -7.54 3.29
CA ILE A 87 -4.23 -8.69 2.40
C ILE A 87 -3.05 -8.54 1.43
N SER A 88 -2.92 -7.38 0.79
CA SER A 88 -1.83 -7.09 -0.14
C SER A 88 -0.46 -7.28 0.50
N ASN A 89 -0.24 -6.78 1.70
CA ASN A 89 1.04 -6.87 2.41
C ASN A 89 1.40 -8.31 2.79
N ILE A 90 0.41 -9.11 3.22
CA ILE A 90 0.62 -10.53 3.53
C ILE A 90 1.11 -11.27 2.27
N PHE A 91 0.41 -11.10 1.15
CA PHE A 91 0.79 -11.78 -0.10
C PHE A 91 2.11 -11.25 -0.67
N ARG A 92 2.33 -9.93 -0.60
CA ARG A 92 3.58 -9.30 -1.05
C ARG A 92 4.79 -9.83 -0.32
N SER A 93 4.72 -10.00 1.00
CA SER A 93 5.84 -10.49 1.81
C SER A 93 6.30 -11.90 1.42
N VAL A 94 5.39 -12.71 0.88
CA VAL A 94 5.67 -14.07 0.42
C VAL A 94 5.96 -14.13 -1.07
N ALA A 95 5.18 -13.41 -1.89
CA ALA A 95 5.24 -13.51 -3.35
C ALA A 95 6.52 -12.90 -3.92
N PHE A 96 6.93 -11.73 -3.44
CA PHE A 96 8.07 -10.99 -3.98
C PHE A 96 9.40 -11.77 -3.91
N PRO A 97 9.80 -12.36 -2.75
CA PRO A 97 11.03 -13.18 -2.68
C PRO A 97 10.97 -14.43 -3.55
N VAL A 98 9.76 -14.99 -3.74
CA VAL A 98 9.59 -16.17 -4.57
C VAL A 98 9.71 -15.83 -6.05
N PHE A 99 9.12 -14.72 -6.49
CA PHE A 99 9.24 -14.24 -7.89
C PHE A 99 10.70 -13.98 -8.26
N SER A 100 11.46 -13.30 -7.42
CA SER A 100 12.88 -13.03 -7.64
C SER A 100 13.74 -14.30 -7.77
N LYS A 101 13.36 -15.39 -7.08
CA LYS A 101 14.09 -16.66 -7.17
C LYS A 101 13.79 -17.49 -8.42
N VAL A 102 12.66 -17.25 -9.08
CA VAL A 102 12.20 -18.03 -10.23
C VAL A 102 12.06 -17.19 -11.50
N GLN A 103 12.64 -16.01 -11.52
CA GLN A 103 12.56 -15.06 -12.67
C GLN A 103 13.07 -15.67 -13.97
N ASP A 104 14.04 -16.59 -13.91
CA ASP A 104 14.64 -17.23 -15.08
C ASP A 104 13.80 -18.39 -15.65
N ASP A 105 12.82 -18.91 -14.90
CA ASP A 105 11.90 -19.99 -15.30
C ASP A 105 10.49 -19.45 -15.51
N LEU A 106 10.16 -19.06 -16.72
CA LEU A 106 8.85 -18.49 -17.08
C LEU A 106 7.68 -19.43 -16.82
N GLN A 107 7.87 -20.74 -16.96
CA GLN A 107 6.78 -21.71 -16.73
C GLN A 107 6.46 -21.81 -15.23
N ARG A 108 7.49 -21.88 -14.42
CA ARG A 108 7.38 -21.91 -12.97
C ARG A 108 6.82 -20.58 -12.44
N LEU A 109 7.28 -19.46 -12.97
CA LEU A 109 6.81 -18.11 -12.64
C LEU A 109 5.29 -17.98 -12.90
N LYS A 110 4.81 -18.37 -14.09
CA LYS A 110 3.38 -18.36 -14.44
C LYS A 110 2.54 -19.24 -13.48
N ARG A 111 3.05 -20.40 -13.10
CA ARG A 111 2.38 -21.30 -12.16
C ARG A 111 2.24 -20.67 -10.77
N ILE A 112 3.30 -20.06 -10.27
CA ILE A 112 3.33 -19.38 -8.97
C ILE A 112 2.43 -18.16 -8.99
N CYS A 113 2.50 -17.31 -10.04
CA CYS A 113 1.63 -16.16 -10.21
C CYS A 113 0.15 -16.57 -10.18
N ARG A 114 -0.24 -17.59 -10.96
CA ARG A 114 -1.62 -18.11 -10.96
C ARG A 114 -2.06 -18.63 -9.60
N LYS A 115 -1.17 -19.28 -8.84
CA LYS A 115 -1.45 -19.73 -7.48
C LYS A 115 -1.71 -18.56 -6.54
N ASN A 116 -0.88 -17.50 -6.60
CA ASN A 116 -1.07 -16.29 -5.80
C ASN A 116 -2.37 -15.56 -6.16
N VAL A 117 -2.68 -15.41 -7.46
CA VAL A 117 -3.95 -14.79 -7.90
C VAL A 117 -5.16 -15.54 -7.33
N ARG A 118 -5.16 -16.88 -7.37
CA ARG A 118 -6.25 -17.67 -6.78
C ARG A 118 -6.34 -17.51 -5.26
N ALA A 119 -5.20 -17.49 -4.58
CA ALA A 119 -5.17 -17.31 -3.13
C ALA A 119 -5.65 -15.92 -2.73
N ILE A 120 -5.20 -14.87 -3.42
CA ILE A 120 -5.68 -13.49 -3.21
C ILE A 120 -7.19 -13.44 -3.43
N ALA A 121 -7.69 -13.98 -4.55
CA ALA A 121 -9.12 -14.00 -4.85
C ALA A 121 -9.93 -14.69 -3.74
N PHE A 122 -9.45 -15.83 -3.26
CA PHE A 122 -10.13 -16.60 -2.21
C PHE A 122 -10.30 -15.80 -0.91
N PHE A 123 -9.36 -14.93 -0.55
CA PHE A 123 -9.46 -14.11 0.65
C PHE A 123 -10.12 -12.76 0.40
N ILE A 124 -9.79 -12.06 -0.70
CA ILE A 124 -10.25 -10.68 -0.91
C ILE A 124 -11.76 -10.62 -1.17
N PHE A 125 -12.31 -11.55 -1.97
CA PHE A 125 -13.74 -11.54 -2.30
C PHE A 125 -14.63 -11.69 -1.06
N PRO A 126 -14.49 -12.73 -0.22
CA PRO A 126 -15.35 -12.88 0.95
C PRO A 126 -15.13 -11.78 1.98
N ILE A 127 -13.90 -11.30 2.17
CA ILE A 127 -13.62 -10.21 3.12
C ILE A 127 -14.27 -8.91 2.66
N MET A 128 -14.14 -8.52 1.40
CA MET A 128 -14.76 -7.29 0.89
C MET A 128 -16.29 -7.39 0.85
N LEU A 129 -16.86 -8.54 0.50
CA LEU A 129 -18.30 -8.77 0.58
C LEU A 129 -18.80 -8.67 2.03
N LEU A 130 -18.08 -9.27 2.97
CA LEU A 130 -18.42 -9.16 4.38
C LEU A 130 -18.38 -7.70 4.84
N MET A 131 -17.36 -6.93 4.44
CA MET A 131 -17.26 -5.49 4.75
C MET A 131 -18.43 -4.69 4.18
N VAL A 132 -18.92 -5.01 2.99
CA VAL A 132 -20.11 -4.39 2.41
C VAL A 132 -21.35 -4.68 3.26
N VAL A 133 -21.55 -5.93 3.68
CA VAL A 133 -22.69 -6.33 4.52
C VAL A 133 -22.65 -5.66 5.90
N VAL A 134 -21.48 -5.67 6.53
CA VAL A 134 -21.25 -5.14 7.90
C VAL A 134 -20.96 -3.63 7.87
N SER A 135 -21.04 -2.97 6.73
CA SER A 135 -20.67 -1.55 6.56
C SER A 135 -21.37 -0.60 7.53
N TYR A 136 -22.68 -0.77 7.74
CA TYR A 136 -23.45 0.08 8.65
C TYR A 136 -23.01 -0.07 10.11
N PRO A 137 -23.08 -1.27 10.74
CA PRO A 137 -22.65 -1.44 12.13
C PRO A 137 -21.16 -1.13 12.32
N LEU A 138 -20.31 -1.42 11.34
CA LEU A 138 -18.88 -1.12 11.40
C LEU A 138 -18.64 0.40 11.54
N ILE A 139 -19.28 1.19 10.68
CA ILE A 139 -19.11 2.65 10.69
C ILE A 139 -19.77 3.27 11.94
N SER A 140 -20.96 2.83 12.32
CA SER A 140 -21.65 3.39 13.48
C SER A 140 -20.91 3.12 14.81
N ILE A 141 -20.32 1.94 14.97
CA ILE A 141 -19.57 1.57 16.17
C ILE A 141 -18.19 2.26 16.19
N MET A 142 -17.46 2.23 15.08
CA MET A 142 -16.09 2.76 15.05
C MET A 142 -16.02 4.28 14.94
N LEU A 143 -16.95 4.90 14.21
CA LEU A 143 -16.89 6.33 13.88
C LEU A 143 -18.01 7.16 14.50
N LYS A 144 -18.98 6.53 15.16
CA LYS A 144 -20.23 7.12 15.68
C LYS A 144 -21.23 7.48 14.56
N GLU A 145 -22.46 7.77 14.95
CA GLU A 145 -23.60 8.00 14.05
C GLU A 145 -23.40 9.15 13.05
N GLN A 146 -22.64 10.17 13.41
CA GLN A 146 -22.34 11.31 12.52
C GLN A 146 -21.65 10.91 11.20
N TRP A 147 -21.05 9.72 11.15
CA TRP A 147 -20.34 9.21 9.96
C TRP A 147 -21.14 8.21 9.14
N VAL A 148 -22.38 7.90 9.55
CA VAL A 148 -23.28 7.00 8.80
C VAL A 148 -23.45 7.42 7.33
N PRO A 149 -23.47 8.72 6.97
CA PRO A 149 -23.49 9.12 5.55
C PRO A 149 -22.28 8.66 4.73
N SER A 150 -21.20 8.16 5.34
CA SER A 150 -20.07 7.56 4.61
C SER A 150 -20.31 6.11 4.17
N VAL A 151 -21.36 5.43 4.66
CA VAL A 151 -21.68 4.02 4.33
C VAL A 151 -21.80 3.76 2.83
N PRO A 152 -22.53 4.54 2.02
CA PRO A 152 -22.62 4.30 0.59
C PRO A 152 -21.27 4.44 -0.12
N TYR A 153 -20.44 5.42 0.28
CA TYR A 153 -19.08 5.55 -0.24
C TYR A 153 -18.21 4.32 0.11
N PHE A 154 -18.30 3.86 1.35
CA PHE A 154 -17.57 2.69 1.81
C PHE A 154 -17.92 1.42 1.03
N ARG A 155 -19.22 1.19 0.77
CA ARG A 155 -19.69 0.05 -0.04
C ARG A 155 -19.13 0.08 -1.46
N LEU A 156 -19.17 1.24 -2.11
CA LEU A 156 -18.62 1.40 -3.46
C LEU A 156 -17.09 1.19 -3.48
N LEU A 157 -16.39 1.75 -2.50
CA LEU A 157 -14.94 1.61 -2.38
C LEU A 157 -14.51 0.17 -2.07
N CYS A 158 -15.30 -0.62 -1.35
CA CYS A 158 -15.03 -2.04 -1.15
C CYS A 158 -15.00 -2.82 -2.47
N PHE A 159 -15.85 -2.49 -3.43
CA PHE A 159 -15.77 -3.11 -4.78
C PHE A 159 -14.50 -2.72 -5.51
N SER A 160 -14.08 -1.46 -5.43
CA SER A 160 -12.80 -1.00 -5.98
C SER A 160 -11.60 -1.67 -5.28
N GLY A 161 -11.68 -1.85 -3.97
CA GLY A 161 -10.65 -2.46 -3.14
C GLY A 161 -10.36 -3.93 -3.46
N ILE A 162 -11.30 -4.63 -4.11
CA ILE A 162 -11.06 -6.00 -4.61
C ILE A 162 -9.91 -6.02 -5.62
N CYS A 163 -9.78 -5.00 -6.46
CA CYS A 163 -8.77 -4.95 -7.52
C CYS A 163 -7.37 -4.62 -6.98
N SER A 164 -7.26 -3.92 -5.85
CA SER A 164 -6.01 -3.40 -5.30
C SER A 164 -4.91 -4.45 -5.10
N PRO A 165 -5.16 -5.62 -4.44
CA PRO A 165 -4.13 -6.64 -4.24
C PRO A 165 -3.62 -7.26 -5.55
N PHE A 166 -4.45 -7.34 -6.58
CA PHE A 166 -4.03 -7.85 -7.89
C PHE A 166 -3.10 -6.88 -8.59
N ILE A 167 -3.40 -5.57 -8.52
CA ILE A 167 -2.54 -4.52 -9.09
C ILE A 167 -1.16 -4.58 -8.42
N ILE A 168 -1.11 -4.68 -7.09
CA ILE A 168 0.14 -4.77 -6.33
C ILE A 168 0.91 -6.05 -6.70
N LEU A 169 0.23 -7.20 -6.82
CA LEU A 169 0.86 -8.46 -7.21
C LEU A 169 1.53 -8.37 -8.59
N PHE A 170 0.83 -7.79 -9.57
CA PHE A 170 1.39 -7.61 -10.91
C PHE A 170 2.53 -6.60 -10.94
N PHE A 171 2.43 -5.52 -10.18
CA PHE A 171 3.50 -4.54 -10.03
C PHE A 171 4.77 -5.18 -9.43
N ASP A 172 4.62 -5.99 -8.38
CA ASP A 172 5.74 -6.73 -7.80
C ASP A 172 6.32 -7.78 -8.76
N LEU A 173 5.49 -8.41 -9.59
CA LEU A 173 5.93 -9.33 -10.63
C LEU A 173 6.81 -8.61 -11.67
N PHE A 174 6.37 -7.46 -12.19
CA PHE A 174 7.16 -6.66 -13.13
C PHE A 174 8.47 -6.17 -12.53
N ASN A 175 8.42 -5.67 -11.29
CA ASN A 175 9.64 -5.26 -10.59
C ASN A 175 10.63 -6.42 -10.37
N SER A 176 10.13 -7.64 -10.14
CA SER A 176 11.00 -8.82 -9.98
C SER A 176 11.67 -9.27 -11.27
N LEU A 177 11.13 -8.88 -12.42
CA LEU A 177 11.68 -9.13 -13.76
C LEU A 177 12.63 -8.03 -14.23
N GLY A 178 12.78 -6.94 -13.46
CA GLY A 178 13.68 -5.84 -13.79
C GLY A 178 13.11 -4.80 -14.75
N TYR A 179 11.76 -4.76 -14.90
CA TYR A 179 11.05 -3.76 -15.71
C TYR A 179 10.58 -2.58 -14.82
#